data_0bfe493808ff9bbfe25e9da3e20f84db
#
_entry.id   0bfe493808ff9bbfe25e9da3e20f84db
#
_cell.length_a   1.000
_cell.length_b   1.000
_cell.length_c   1.000
_cell.angle_alpha   90.00
_cell.angle_beta   90.00
_cell.angle_gamma   90.00
#
_symmetry.space_group_name_H-M   'P 1'
#
loop_
_entity.id
_entity.type
_entity.pdbx_description
1 polymer ?
#
loop_
_entity_poly.entity_id
_entity_poly.type
_entity_poly.pdbx_seq_one_letter_code
_entity_poly.pdbx_strand_id
1 'polypeptide(L)'
;MKRAVCILFLAFAAAMPLKASEYKFDNFSANVTAENLEAFTKDMGGLLGSGTYSTGRILGWGGFLLSARAAVMPEPSEENTALGPDPEVMYMPWIQGEIGLPFRLDGFIRATSWDGLTLAGGGLKWGITRPVDTLYSFQTMITVMAQSGVHKDFSLTHYNANMVISFKMPVVTPYIGGGVDYTKLTVEGADNAALIGMREYTTTPRASAGLNFKLPAYIDLSVAANYANYGFGGEASLGVRF
;
A
#
# COMPACT_ATOMS: atom_id res chain seq x y z
N MET A 1 -30.20 -1.08 -3.54
CA MET A 1 -28.78 -1.24 -3.91
C MET A 1 -27.85 -0.18 -3.30
N LYS A 2 -28.10 1.13 -3.43
CA LYS A 2 -27.24 2.20 -2.85
C LYS A 2 -27.03 2.07 -1.34
N ARG A 3 -28.04 1.65 -0.56
CA ARG A 3 -27.95 1.46 0.90
C ARG A 3 -27.08 0.27 1.31
N ALA A 4 -27.06 -0.81 0.53
CA ALA A 4 -26.24 -1.99 0.81
C ALA A 4 -24.72 -1.71 0.63
N VAL A 5 -24.35 -0.88 -0.36
CA VAL A 5 -22.96 -0.47 -0.60
C VAL A 5 -22.44 0.39 0.55
N CYS A 6 -23.26 1.34 1.05
CA CYS A 6 -22.91 2.15 2.22
C CYS A 6 -22.72 1.32 3.49
N ILE A 7 -23.56 0.29 3.68
CA ILE A 7 -23.46 -0.60 4.85
C ILE A 7 -22.21 -1.46 4.79
N LEU A 8 -21.83 -1.95 3.59
CA LEU A 8 -20.58 -2.72 3.42
C LEU A 8 -19.34 -1.88 3.66
N PHE A 9 -19.34 -0.61 3.21
CA PHE A 9 -18.28 0.35 3.46
C PHE A 9 -18.12 0.68 4.95
N LEU A 10 -19.23 0.89 5.63
CA LEU A 10 -19.29 1.10 7.08
C LEU A 10 -18.84 -0.15 7.85
N ALA A 11 -19.24 -1.35 7.41
CA ALA A 11 -18.81 -2.61 8.03
C ALA A 11 -17.32 -2.89 7.85
N PHE A 12 -16.72 -2.55 6.70
CA PHE A 12 -15.28 -2.67 6.47
C PHE A 12 -14.49 -1.68 7.33
N ALA A 13 -14.96 -0.44 7.45
CA ALA A 13 -14.37 0.56 8.33
C ALA A 13 -14.49 0.19 9.82
N ALA A 14 -15.57 -0.51 10.21
CA ALA A 14 -15.79 -0.98 11.57
C ALA A 14 -15.07 -2.31 11.90
N ALA A 15 -14.68 -3.08 10.89
CA ALA A 15 -13.94 -4.35 11.06
C ALA A 15 -12.44 -4.17 11.21
N MET A 16 -11.91 -2.97 11.02
CA MET A 16 -10.54 -2.68 11.43
C MET A 16 -10.47 -2.78 12.95
N PRO A 17 -9.56 -3.60 13.51
CA PRO A 17 -9.47 -3.77 14.96
C PRO A 17 -9.18 -2.42 15.60
N LEU A 18 -10.19 -1.84 16.26
CA LEU A 18 -10.10 -0.62 17.08
C LEU A 18 -9.25 -0.80 18.35
N LYS A 19 -8.62 -1.95 18.51
CA LYS A 19 -7.59 -2.26 19.50
C LYS A 19 -6.24 -2.51 18.82
N ALA A 20 -5.89 -1.71 17.83
CA ALA A 20 -4.49 -1.59 17.51
C ALA A 20 -3.91 -0.75 18.65
N SER A 21 -3.10 -1.39 19.43
CA SER A 21 -2.28 -0.87 20.45
C SER A 21 -1.52 0.41 20.02
N GLU A 22 -1.03 1.10 20.94
CA GLU A 22 -0.35 2.38 21.03
C GLU A 22 0.82 2.65 20.08
N TYR A 23 0.82 2.06 18.88
CA TYR A 23 1.74 2.42 17.81
C TYR A 23 1.46 3.87 17.39
N LYS A 24 2.33 4.76 17.76
CA LYS A 24 2.21 6.19 17.44
C LYS A 24 3.49 6.70 16.83
N PHE A 25 3.38 7.28 15.66
CA PHE A 25 4.50 8.01 15.05
C PHE A 25 5.01 9.15 15.92
N ASP A 26 4.19 9.66 16.84
CA ASP A 26 4.59 10.64 17.86
C ASP A 26 5.72 10.16 18.77
N ASN A 27 5.92 8.85 18.93
CA ASN A 27 7.01 8.30 19.73
C ASN A 27 8.37 8.33 18.99
N PHE A 28 8.39 8.65 17.71
CA PHE A 28 9.59 8.64 16.88
C PHE A 28 10.68 9.55 17.42
N SER A 29 10.36 10.80 17.77
CA SER A 29 11.35 11.77 18.23
C SER A 29 12.12 11.32 19.48
N ALA A 30 11.46 10.58 20.36
CA ALA A 30 12.05 10.11 21.63
C ALA A 30 12.88 8.82 21.47
N ASN A 31 12.56 7.97 20.47
CA ASN A 31 13.14 6.64 20.35
C ASN A 31 14.06 6.47 19.14
N VAL A 32 14.07 7.41 18.20
CA VAL A 32 14.93 7.32 17.00
C VAL A 32 16.41 7.38 17.38
N THR A 33 17.19 6.50 16.78
CA THR A 33 18.66 6.45 16.87
C THR A 33 19.24 6.25 15.47
N ALA A 34 20.54 6.46 15.31
CA ALA A 34 21.19 6.16 14.03
C ALA A 34 21.14 4.67 13.68
N GLU A 35 21.04 3.81 14.67
CA GLU A 35 21.06 2.35 14.50
C GLU A 35 19.69 1.80 14.07
N ASN A 36 18.57 2.32 14.62
CA ASN A 36 17.22 1.84 14.28
C ASN A 36 16.56 2.54 13.09
N LEU A 37 17.17 3.63 12.58
CA LEU A 37 16.62 4.42 11.49
C LEU A 37 16.49 3.63 10.19
N GLU A 38 17.47 2.76 9.89
CA GLU A 38 17.43 1.90 8.70
C GLU A 38 16.26 0.91 8.77
N ALA A 39 16.09 0.22 9.91
CA ALA A 39 15.01 -0.75 10.10
C ALA A 39 13.63 -0.08 9.99
N PHE A 40 13.45 1.07 10.65
CA PHE A 40 12.22 1.87 10.53
C PHE A 40 11.93 2.28 9.07
N THR A 41 12.95 2.75 8.35
CA THR A 41 12.80 3.17 6.93
C THR A 41 12.42 2.00 6.04
N LYS A 42 12.97 0.81 6.27
CA LYS A 42 12.63 -0.42 5.53
C LYS A 42 11.18 -0.85 5.80
N ASP A 43 10.75 -0.87 7.05
CA ASP A 43 9.38 -1.27 7.43
C ASP A 43 8.36 -0.27 6.88
N MET A 44 8.64 1.02 6.96
CA MET A 44 7.83 2.04 6.31
C MET A 44 7.76 1.81 4.80
N GLY A 45 8.87 1.50 4.14
CA GLY A 45 8.90 1.14 2.71
C GLY A 45 8.00 -0.06 2.41
N GLY A 46 8.04 -1.09 3.26
CA GLY A 46 7.18 -2.26 3.18
C GLY A 46 5.69 -1.92 3.21
N LEU A 47 5.26 -1.07 4.13
CA LEU A 47 3.88 -0.59 4.21
C LEU A 47 3.50 0.28 3.02
N LEU A 48 4.34 1.24 2.67
CA LEU A 48 4.06 2.23 1.63
C LEU A 48 3.98 1.63 0.23
N GLY A 49 4.74 0.59 -0.07
CA GLY A 49 4.67 -0.12 -1.34
C GLY A 49 3.43 -1.02 -1.47
N SER A 50 2.78 -1.37 -0.36
CA SER A 50 1.64 -2.28 -0.32
C SER A 50 0.38 -1.67 -0.94
N GLY A 51 -0.57 -2.53 -1.36
CA GLY A 51 -1.89 -2.13 -1.85
C GLY A 51 -1.89 -1.31 -3.13
N THR A 52 -0.83 -1.32 -3.92
CA THR A 52 -0.75 -0.56 -5.18
C THR A 52 -1.67 -1.13 -6.25
N TYR A 53 -1.90 -2.44 -6.21
CA TYR A 53 -2.69 -3.19 -7.19
C TYR A 53 -3.52 -4.28 -6.49
N SER A 54 -4.53 -4.77 -7.19
CA SER A 54 -5.39 -5.89 -6.77
C SER A 54 -5.60 -6.94 -7.86
N THR A 55 -4.96 -6.77 -9.01
CA THR A 55 -5.03 -7.66 -10.18
C THR A 55 -3.94 -7.27 -11.18
N GLY A 56 -3.57 -8.13 -12.09
CA GLY A 56 -2.69 -7.86 -13.24
C GLY A 56 -3.43 -7.23 -14.42
N ARG A 57 -4.72 -6.89 -14.28
CA ARG A 57 -5.56 -6.28 -15.32
C ARG A 57 -5.66 -4.78 -15.11
N ILE A 58 -5.42 -4.02 -16.15
CA ILE A 58 -5.74 -2.59 -16.21
C ILE A 58 -7.25 -2.36 -16.36
N LEU A 59 -7.73 -1.15 -16.02
CA LEU A 59 -9.13 -0.76 -16.18
C LEU A 59 -9.53 -0.70 -17.65
N GLY A 60 -8.64 -0.16 -18.48
CA GLY A 60 -8.90 0.17 -19.86
C GLY A 60 -9.58 1.54 -20.03
N TRP A 61 -9.63 2.02 -21.27
CA TRP A 61 -10.12 3.34 -21.60
C TRP A 61 -11.51 3.65 -21.01
N GLY A 62 -11.59 4.74 -20.26
CA GLY A 62 -12.83 5.22 -19.64
C GLY A 62 -13.24 4.47 -18.36
N GLY A 63 -12.52 3.43 -17.95
CA GLY A 63 -12.78 2.76 -16.67
C GLY A 63 -12.38 3.65 -15.49
N PHE A 64 -13.11 3.54 -14.39
CA PHE A 64 -12.84 4.24 -13.15
C PHE A 64 -12.97 3.30 -11.96
N LEU A 65 -12.08 3.41 -10.97
CA LEU A 65 -12.13 2.66 -9.71
C LEU A 65 -11.82 3.60 -8.55
N LEU A 66 -12.72 3.66 -7.57
CA LEU A 66 -12.46 4.28 -6.28
C LEU A 66 -12.41 3.19 -5.21
N SER A 67 -11.36 3.16 -4.42
CA SER A 67 -11.15 2.11 -3.41
C SER A 67 -10.58 2.65 -2.09
N ALA A 68 -11.07 2.07 -0.99
CA ALA A 68 -10.40 2.10 0.29
C ALA A 68 -9.47 0.89 0.38
N ARG A 69 -8.26 1.11 0.86
CA ARG A 69 -7.22 0.09 0.95
C ARG A 69 -6.55 0.14 2.32
N ALA A 70 -6.01 -0.97 2.75
CA ALA A 70 -5.19 -1.04 3.95
C ALA A 70 -4.07 -2.05 3.77
N ALA A 71 -2.94 -1.77 4.37
CA ALA A 71 -1.86 -2.74 4.57
C ALA A 71 -1.58 -2.89 6.06
N VAL A 72 -1.15 -4.08 6.44
CA VAL A 72 -0.76 -4.43 7.79
C VAL A 72 0.56 -5.20 7.75
N MET A 73 1.45 -4.88 8.66
CA MET A 73 2.68 -5.60 8.95
C MET A 73 2.59 -6.05 10.40
N PRO A 74 2.24 -7.33 10.65
CA PRO A 74 2.01 -7.85 12.00
C PRO A 74 3.28 -7.90 12.84
N GLU A 75 4.43 -8.11 12.20
CA GLU A 75 5.74 -8.27 12.82
C GLU A 75 6.74 -7.36 12.11
N PRO A 76 6.85 -6.08 12.52
CA PRO A 76 7.94 -5.21 12.09
C PRO A 76 9.32 -5.78 12.48
N SER A 77 10.37 -5.26 11.89
CA SER A 77 11.75 -5.70 12.20
C SER A 77 12.05 -5.53 13.69
N GLU A 78 12.69 -6.52 14.31
CA GLU A 78 13.10 -6.45 15.73
C GLU A 78 14.02 -5.25 16.02
N GLU A 79 14.82 -4.85 15.02
CA GLU A 79 15.69 -3.67 15.10
C GLU A 79 14.90 -2.34 14.98
N ASN A 80 13.62 -2.38 14.58
CA ASN A 80 12.77 -1.20 14.46
C ASN A 80 12.21 -0.79 15.82
N THR A 81 13.03 -0.23 16.65
CA THR A 81 12.66 0.34 17.96
C THR A 81 12.36 1.85 17.90
N ALA A 82 12.30 2.43 16.70
CA ALA A 82 12.09 3.87 16.52
C ALA A 82 10.72 4.37 17.04
N LEU A 83 9.76 3.48 17.27
CA LEU A 83 8.44 3.79 17.80
C LEU A 83 8.20 3.21 19.19
N GLY A 84 9.20 2.55 19.76
CA GLY A 84 9.17 1.92 21.07
C GLY A 84 9.94 0.61 21.11
N PRO A 85 10.20 0.06 22.30
CA PRO A 85 11.04 -1.14 22.47
C PRO A 85 10.40 -2.44 21.92
N ASP A 86 9.07 -2.48 21.83
CA ASP A 86 8.33 -3.62 21.30
C ASP A 86 7.53 -3.14 20.08
N PRO A 87 8.05 -3.30 18.84
CA PRO A 87 7.36 -2.88 17.65
C PRO A 87 6.08 -3.70 17.47
N GLU A 88 4.97 -3.05 17.70
CA GLU A 88 3.66 -3.66 17.51
C GLU A 88 3.23 -3.62 16.03
N VAL A 89 2.07 -4.20 15.75
CA VAL A 89 1.49 -4.26 14.40
C VAL A 89 1.48 -2.88 13.74
N MET A 90 2.20 -2.73 12.65
CA MET A 90 2.15 -1.53 11.81
C MET A 90 1.03 -1.67 10.78
N TYR A 91 0.23 -0.62 10.58
CA TYR A 91 -0.80 -0.62 9.54
C TYR A 91 -1.01 0.79 8.94
N MET A 92 -1.47 0.82 7.70
CA MET A 92 -1.69 2.06 6.96
C MET A 92 -2.94 1.94 6.10
N PRO A 93 -3.98 2.75 6.35
CA PRO A 93 -5.13 2.88 5.47
C PRO A 93 -4.89 3.97 4.43
N TRP A 94 -5.51 3.87 3.24
CA TRP A 94 -5.56 4.96 2.25
C TRP A 94 -6.78 4.84 1.32
N ILE A 95 -7.08 5.96 0.68
CA ILE A 95 -8.04 6.02 -0.42
C ILE A 95 -7.24 6.12 -1.72
N GLN A 96 -7.66 5.35 -2.72
CA GLN A 96 -7.05 5.34 -4.04
C GLN A 96 -8.13 5.49 -5.12
N GLY A 97 -7.92 6.46 -6.02
CA GLY A 97 -8.71 6.66 -7.24
C GLY A 97 -7.87 6.27 -8.46
N GLU A 98 -8.47 5.53 -9.39
CA GLU A 98 -7.82 5.05 -10.61
C GLU A 98 -8.68 5.38 -11.82
N ILE A 99 -8.04 5.74 -12.94
CA ILE A 99 -8.70 6.04 -14.21
C ILE A 99 -7.99 5.35 -15.37
N GLY A 100 -8.77 4.71 -16.23
CA GLY A 100 -8.27 4.11 -17.46
C GLY A 100 -7.99 5.15 -18.53
N LEU A 101 -6.80 5.11 -19.10
CA LEU A 101 -6.28 6.01 -20.12
C LEU A 101 -6.10 5.26 -21.46
N PRO A 102 -5.86 5.98 -22.57
CA PRO A 102 -5.47 5.36 -23.83
C PRO A 102 -4.16 4.56 -23.71
N PHE A 103 -3.83 3.78 -24.74
CA PHE A 103 -2.56 3.04 -24.87
C PHE A 103 -2.30 1.99 -23.80
N ARG A 104 -3.36 1.41 -23.22
CA ARG A 104 -3.29 0.41 -22.15
C ARG A 104 -2.62 0.95 -20.87
N LEU A 105 -2.86 2.20 -20.57
CA LEU A 105 -2.41 2.84 -19.34
C LEU A 105 -3.61 3.04 -18.40
N ASP A 106 -3.34 2.97 -17.09
CA ASP A 106 -4.20 3.55 -16.07
C ASP A 106 -3.35 4.52 -15.25
N GLY A 107 -3.93 5.66 -14.89
CA GLY A 107 -3.38 6.55 -13.89
C GLY A 107 -4.04 6.31 -12.54
N PHE A 108 -3.32 6.50 -11.45
CA PHE A 108 -3.92 6.49 -10.12
C PHE A 108 -3.29 7.51 -9.19
N ILE A 109 -4.09 7.95 -8.23
CA ILE A 109 -3.65 8.77 -7.11
C ILE A 109 -4.10 8.10 -5.81
N ARG A 110 -3.34 8.27 -4.75
CA ARG A 110 -3.71 7.83 -3.41
C ARG A 110 -3.28 8.81 -2.34
N ALA A 111 -4.03 8.84 -1.24
CA ALA A 111 -3.73 9.69 -0.12
C ALA A 111 -4.25 9.09 1.19
N THR A 112 -3.62 9.47 2.27
CA THR A 112 -4.08 9.21 3.64
C THR A 112 -3.57 10.29 4.58
N SER A 113 -4.26 10.45 5.71
CA SER A 113 -3.73 11.12 6.90
C SER A 113 -4.02 10.20 8.07
N TRP A 114 -2.97 9.69 8.68
CA TRP A 114 -3.05 8.67 9.72
C TRP A 114 -1.97 8.88 10.76
N ASP A 115 -2.36 8.94 12.03
CA ASP A 115 -1.45 9.10 13.18
C ASP A 115 -0.40 10.23 12.99
N GLY A 116 -0.86 11.41 12.58
CA GLY A 116 0.01 12.56 12.31
C GLY A 116 0.79 12.52 11.00
N LEU A 117 0.87 11.36 10.33
CA LEU A 117 1.52 11.21 9.03
C LEU A 117 0.51 11.48 7.90
N THR A 118 0.78 12.47 7.08
CA THR A 118 0.02 12.76 5.85
C THR A 118 0.82 12.29 4.65
N LEU A 119 0.20 11.43 3.83
CA LEU A 119 0.77 10.84 2.63
C LEU A 119 -0.05 11.19 1.41
N ALA A 120 0.63 11.51 0.31
CA ALA A 120 0.01 11.66 -1.00
C ALA A 120 0.96 11.14 -2.09
N GLY A 121 0.37 10.58 -3.13
CA GLY A 121 1.14 10.08 -4.25
C GLY A 121 0.27 9.58 -5.38
N GLY A 122 0.90 9.01 -6.37
CA GLY A 122 0.23 8.44 -7.52
C GLY A 122 1.18 7.67 -8.41
N GLY A 123 0.63 7.11 -9.47
CA GLY A 123 1.43 6.30 -10.37
C GLY A 123 0.69 5.94 -11.65
N LEU A 124 1.34 5.09 -12.41
CA LEU A 124 0.86 4.56 -13.67
C LEU A 124 0.88 3.03 -13.63
N LYS A 125 -0.10 2.43 -14.28
CA LYS A 125 -0.18 1.00 -14.58
C LYS A 125 -0.18 0.81 -16.08
N TRP A 126 0.71 -0.01 -16.60
CA TRP A 126 0.79 -0.32 -18.02
C TRP A 126 0.46 -1.78 -18.28
N GLY A 127 -0.62 -2.02 -19.02
CA GLY A 127 -1.04 -3.37 -19.42
C GLY A 127 -0.13 -3.93 -20.51
N ILE A 128 0.69 -4.91 -20.18
CA ILE A 128 1.46 -5.69 -21.17
C ILE A 128 0.48 -6.45 -22.06
N THR A 129 -0.51 -7.11 -21.45
CA THR A 129 -1.61 -7.74 -22.15
C THR A 129 -2.76 -6.75 -22.38
N ARG A 130 -3.57 -6.97 -23.42
CA ARG A 130 -4.82 -6.20 -23.60
C ARG A 130 -5.81 -6.55 -22.51
N PRO A 131 -6.57 -5.57 -21.97
CA PRO A 131 -7.63 -5.86 -21.02
C PRO A 131 -8.77 -6.60 -21.73
N VAL A 132 -8.88 -7.90 -21.49
CA VAL A 132 -9.95 -8.74 -22.04
C VAL A 132 -10.77 -9.34 -20.92
N ASP A 133 -12.06 -9.59 -21.19
CA ASP A 133 -12.98 -10.20 -20.23
C ASP A 133 -13.12 -11.72 -20.44
N THR A 134 -12.30 -12.30 -21.30
CA THR A 134 -12.26 -13.75 -21.54
C THR A 134 -11.87 -14.49 -20.27
N LEU A 135 -12.69 -15.47 -19.88
CA LEU A 135 -12.39 -16.36 -18.77
C LEU A 135 -11.15 -17.22 -19.08
N TYR A 136 -10.48 -17.63 -18.02
CA TYR A 136 -9.28 -18.48 -18.09
C TYR A 136 -8.13 -17.85 -18.89
N SER A 137 -8.01 -16.53 -18.82
CA SER A 137 -6.94 -15.78 -19.47
C SER A 137 -5.98 -15.18 -18.46
N PHE A 138 -4.69 -15.15 -18.82
CA PHE A 138 -3.68 -14.43 -18.07
C PHE A 138 -3.67 -12.94 -18.46
N GLN A 139 -3.46 -12.11 -17.46
CA GLN A 139 -3.31 -10.67 -17.63
C GLN A 139 -2.09 -10.19 -16.87
N THR A 140 -1.31 -9.35 -17.52
CA THR A 140 -0.03 -8.89 -16.99
C THR A 140 0.08 -7.38 -17.15
N MET A 141 0.54 -6.72 -16.09
CA MET A 141 0.82 -5.29 -16.10
C MET A 141 2.11 -4.98 -15.32
N ILE A 142 2.67 -3.82 -15.62
CA ILE A 142 3.70 -3.16 -14.81
C ILE A 142 3.03 -1.97 -14.12
N THR A 143 3.36 -1.74 -12.86
CA THR A 143 2.94 -0.55 -12.12
C THR A 143 4.16 0.16 -11.57
N VAL A 144 4.14 1.48 -11.65
CA VAL A 144 5.12 2.37 -11.03
C VAL A 144 4.41 3.42 -10.20
N MET A 145 4.98 3.79 -9.08
CA MET A 145 4.40 4.75 -8.15
C MET A 145 5.47 5.63 -7.52
N ALA A 146 5.08 6.86 -7.23
CA ALA A 146 5.82 7.78 -6.38
C ALA A 146 4.87 8.40 -5.36
N GLN A 147 5.32 8.53 -4.12
CA GLN A 147 4.56 9.18 -3.06
C GLN A 147 5.48 9.85 -2.07
N SER A 148 4.94 10.87 -1.39
CA SER A 148 5.65 11.57 -0.33
C SER A 148 4.78 11.64 0.91
N GLY A 149 5.42 11.66 2.07
CA GLY A 149 4.77 11.77 3.36
C GLY A 149 5.49 12.76 4.27
N VAL A 150 4.69 13.41 5.10
CA VAL A 150 5.19 14.38 6.08
C VAL A 150 4.55 14.09 7.43
N HIS A 151 5.38 13.92 8.42
CA HIS A 151 5.08 13.92 9.86
C HIS A 151 5.87 15.05 10.51
N LYS A 152 5.51 15.48 11.73
CA LYS A 152 6.23 16.54 12.43
C LYS A 152 7.71 16.20 12.68
N ASP A 153 8.02 14.91 12.88
CA ASP A 153 9.34 14.41 13.27
C ASP A 153 10.13 13.80 12.11
N PHE A 154 9.47 13.48 10.97
CA PHE A 154 10.14 12.94 9.79
C PHE A 154 9.40 13.24 8.50
N SER A 155 10.13 13.25 7.40
CA SER A 155 9.57 13.26 6.05
C SER A 155 10.07 12.05 5.27
N LEU A 156 9.26 11.57 4.32
CA LEU A 156 9.61 10.41 3.51
C LEU A 156 9.22 10.58 2.05
N THR A 157 9.97 9.94 1.18
CA THR A 157 9.66 9.79 -0.24
C THR A 157 9.84 8.33 -0.59
N HIS A 158 8.85 7.78 -1.29
CA HIS A 158 8.84 6.37 -1.64
C HIS A 158 8.54 6.18 -3.13
N TYR A 159 9.30 5.31 -3.77
CA TYR A 159 9.12 4.87 -5.15
C TYR A 159 8.93 3.37 -5.16
N ASN A 160 8.05 2.91 -6.04
CA ASN A 160 7.72 1.50 -6.15
C ASN A 160 7.57 1.12 -7.62
N ALA A 161 8.09 -0.05 -8.00
CA ALA A 161 7.91 -0.61 -9.32
C ALA A 161 7.63 -2.12 -9.20
N ASN A 162 6.52 -2.58 -9.79
CA ASN A 162 6.12 -3.99 -9.75
C ASN A 162 5.66 -4.51 -11.09
N MET A 163 5.87 -5.81 -11.32
CA MET A 163 5.19 -6.60 -12.35
C MET A 163 4.14 -7.48 -11.68
N VAL A 164 2.95 -7.53 -12.26
CA VAL A 164 1.80 -8.26 -11.71
C VAL A 164 1.20 -9.15 -12.78
N ILE A 165 0.94 -10.40 -12.43
CA ILE A 165 0.28 -11.39 -13.27
C ILE A 165 -0.98 -11.84 -12.55
N SER A 166 -2.09 -11.94 -13.24
CA SER A 166 -3.34 -12.49 -12.72
C SER A 166 -3.98 -13.47 -13.71
N PHE A 167 -4.75 -14.40 -13.17
CA PHE A 167 -5.49 -15.38 -13.92
C PHE A 167 -6.99 -15.20 -13.70
N LYS A 168 -7.74 -14.85 -14.76
CA LYS A 168 -9.16 -14.56 -14.65
C LYS A 168 -9.99 -15.83 -14.57
N MET A 169 -10.74 -16.00 -13.46
CA MET A 169 -11.77 -17.03 -13.28
C MET A 169 -13.15 -16.36 -13.09
N PRO A 170 -14.25 -17.14 -13.10
CA PRO A 170 -15.62 -16.57 -13.08
C PRO A 170 -15.92 -15.63 -11.90
N VAL A 171 -15.48 -15.95 -10.71
CA VAL A 171 -15.79 -15.22 -9.46
C VAL A 171 -14.56 -14.58 -8.85
N VAL A 172 -13.43 -15.27 -8.91
CA VAL A 172 -12.17 -14.88 -8.29
C VAL A 172 -11.08 -14.71 -9.33
N THR A 173 -10.16 -13.78 -9.10
CA THR A 173 -8.99 -13.56 -9.94
C THR A 173 -7.75 -13.63 -9.05
N PRO A 174 -7.09 -14.79 -8.92
CA PRO A 174 -5.81 -14.87 -8.24
C PRO A 174 -4.76 -14.04 -8.98
N TYR A 175 -3.85 -13.45 -8.20
CA TYR A 175 -2.73 -12.69 -8.75
C TYR A 175 -1.47 -12.88 -7.91
N ILE A 176 -0.35 -12.70 -8.57
CA ILE A 176 0.97 -12.60 -7.97
C ILE A 176 1.64 -11.34 -8.50
N GLY A 177 2.45 -10.71 -7.68
CA GLY A 177 3.23 -9.56 -8.06
C GLY A 177 4.61 -9.58 -7.42
N GLY A 178 5.55 -8.93 -8.04
CA GLY A 178 6.89 -8.77 -7.53
C GLY A 178 7.55 -7.51 -8.07
N GLY A 179 8.45 -6.93 -7.29
CA GLY A 179 9.10 -5.69 -7.65
C GLY A 179 10.08 -5.21 -6.60
N VAL A 180 10.29 -3.90 -6.60
CA VAL A 180 11.22 -3.22 -5.71
C VAL A 180 10.59 -1.96 -5.14
N ASP A 181 10.95 -1.67 -3.90
CA ASP A 181 10.64 -0.44 -3.18
C ASP A 181 11.94 0.33 -2.95
N TYR A 182 11.91 1.63 -3.18
CA TYR A 182 12.95 2.56 -2.78
C TYR A 182 12.34 3.61 -1.86
N THR A 183 12.88 3.71 -0.65
CA THR A 183 12.39 4.64 0.37
C THR A 183 13.53 5.53 0.83
N LYS A 184 13.26 6.83 0.88
CA LYS A 184 14.11 7.83 1.51
C LYS A 184 13.35 8.40 2.69
N LEU A 185 13.98 8.44 3.85
CA LEU A 185 13.49 9.10 5.05
C LEU A 185 14.45 10.19 5.48
N THR A 186 13.92 11.30 5.99
CA THR A 186 14.70 12.39 6.58
C THR A 186 14.14 12.66 7.97
N VAL A 187 14.99 12.72 8.97
CA VAL A 187 14.62 13.09 10.34
C VAL A 187 14.46 14.60 10.42
N GLU A 188 13.27 15.07 10.78
CA GLU A 188 12.93 16.50 10.92
C GLU A 188 12.90 16.94 12.39
N GLY A 189 12.59 15.99 13.30
CA GLY A 189 12.54 16.21 14.74
C GLY A 189 13.01 14.99 15.51
N ALA A 190 13.88 15.20 16.49
CA ALA A 190 14.36 14.17 17.40
C ALA A 190 14.81 14.83 18.72
N ASP A 191 14.67 14.13 19.85
CA ASP A 191 15.17 14.59 21.15
C ASP A 191 16.68 14.73 21.13
N ASN A 192 17.38 13.86 20.38
CA ASN A 192 18.79 14.02 20.08
C ASN A 192 18.96 14.91 18.83
N ALA A 193 19.28 16.18 19.05
CA ALA A 193 19.45 17.16 17.97
C ALA A 193 20.51 16.77 16.91
N ALA A 194 21.46 15.89 17.23
CA ALA A 194 22.47 15.42 16.27
C ALA A 194 21.86 14.55 15.15
N LEU A 195 20.67 14.01 15.32
CA LEU A 195 19.97 13.21 14.32
C LEU A 195 19.14 14.05 13.34
N ILE A 196 18.84 15.30 13.69
CA ILE A 196 18.02 16.19 12.84
C ILE A 196 18.74 16.45 11.52
N GLY A 197 18.06 16.24 10.42
CA GLY A 197 18.59 16.32 9.06
C GLY A 197 19.28 15.03 8.58
N MET A 198 19.40 14.01 9.42
CA MET A 198 19.89 12.69 9.01
C MET A 198 18.95 12.08 7.98
N ARG A 199 19.54 11.38 7.01
CA ARG A 199 18.80 10.78 5.91
C ARG A 199 19.15 9.32 5.78
N GLU A 200 18.11 8.51 5.62
CA GLU A 200 18.26 7.08 5.36
C GLU A 200 17.66 6.71 4.00
N TYR A 201 18.28 5.77 3.30
CA TYR A 201 17.90 5.33 1.97
C TYR A 201 17.88 3.81 1.95
N THR A 202 16.74 3.23 1.61
CA THR A 202 16.59 1.78 1.58
C THR A 202 16.02 1.32 0.24
N THR A 203 16.50 0.17 -0.23
CA THR A 203 15.95 -0.52 -1.40
C THR A 203 15.63 -1.94 -1.01
N THR A 204 14.37 -2.34 -1.12
CA THR A 204 13.91 -3.66 -0.68
C THR A 204 13.15 -4.38 -1.79
N PRO A 205 13.38 -5.70 -1.98
CA PRO A 205 12.54 -6.50 -2.87
C PRO A 205 11.15 -6.68 -2.23
N ARG A 206 10.17 -6.85 -3.10
CA ARG A 206 8.77 -7.09 -2.73
C ARG A 206 8.20 -8.25 -3.52
N ALA A 207 7.38 -9.06 -2.86
CA ALA A 207 6.49 -10.03 -3.50
C ALA A 207 5.10 -9.95 -2.88
N SER A 208 4.06 -10.24 -3.64
CA SER A 208 2.71 -10.39 -3.12
C SER A 208 1.95 -11.49 -3.84
N ALA A 209 1.00 -12.10 -3.15
CA ALA A 209 0.06 -13.05 -3.71
C ALA A 209 -1.33 -12.82 -3.12
N GLY A 210 -2.34 -12.75 -3.96
CA GLY A 210 -3.67 -12.38 -3.51
C GLY A 210 -4.80 -12.88 -4.40
N LEU A 211 -6.00 -12.58 -3.93
CA LEU A 211 -7.26 -12.91 -4.58
C LEU A 211 -8.07 -11.62 -4.74
N ASN A 212 -8.56 -11.41 -5.95
CA ASN A 212 -9.50 -10.33 -6.24
C ASN A 212 -10.88 -10.95 -6.57
N PHE A 213 -11.91 -10.44 -5.93
CA PHE A 213 -13.30 -10.87 -6.07
C PHE A 213 -14.10 -9.75 -6.72
N LYS A 214 -14.73 -10.05 -7.85
CA LYS A 214 -15.69 -9.16 -8.50
C LYS A 214 -17.10 -9.50 -8.02
N LEU A 215 -17.62 -8.67 -7.16
CA LEU A 215 -18.95 -8.85 -6.58
C LEU A 215 -20.00 -8.10 -7.43
N PRO A 216 -21.32 -8.47 -7.30
CA PRO A 216 -22.39 -7.68 -7.89
C PRO A 216 -22.34 -6.21 -7.50
N ALA A 217 -23.00 -5.36 -8.29
CA ALA A 217 -23.03 -3.90 -8.08
C ALA A 217 -21.66 -3.20 -8.24
N TYR A 218 -20.80 -3.73 -9.11
CA TYR A 218 -19.49 -3.16 -9.44
C TYR A 218 -18.51 -3.11 -8.26
N ILE A 219 -18.75 -3.89 -7.23
CA ILE A 219 -17.86 -3.99 -6.07
C ILE A 219 -16.65 -4.84 -6.42
N ASP A 220 -15.48 -4.30 -6.08
CA ASP A 220 -14.17 -4.93 -6.23
C ASP A 220 -13.58 -5.13 -4.82
N LEU A 221 -13.37 -6.38 -4.42
CA LEU A 221 -12.79 -6.74 -3.12
C LEU A 221 -11.50 -7.50 -3.37
N SER A 222 -10.43 -7.16 -2.69
CA SER A 222 -9.21 -7.97 -2.74
C SER A 222 -8.58 -8.17 -1.37
N VAL A 223 -7.89 -9.29 -1.24
CA VAL A 223 -7.03 -9.61 -0.09
C VAL A 223 -5.74 -10.22 -0.61
N ALA A 224 -4.62 -9.88 0.00
CA ALA A 224 -3.33 -10.45 -0.34
C ALA A 224 -2.43 -10.59 0.88
N ALA A 225 -1.49 -11.53 0.80
CA ALA A 225 -0.28 -11.53 1.58
C ALA A 225 0.83 -10.84 0.78
N ASN A 226 1.67 -10.09 1.47
CA ASN A 226 2.87 -9.51 0.90
C ASN A 226 4.10 -9.91 1.72
N TYR A 227 5.24 -9.84 1.07
CA TYR A 227 6.55 -10.05 1.65
C TYR A 227 7.45 -8.89 1.22
N ALA A 228 7.89 -8.09 2.15
CA ALA A 228 8.80 -6.98 1.93
C ALA A 228 9.70 -6.83 3.15
N ASN A 229 10.96 -6.45 2.92
CA ASN A 229 11.94 -6.26 3.99
C ASN A 229 12.07 -7.47 4.93
N TYR A 230 12.04 -8.70 4.37
CA TYR A 230 12.12 -9.95 5.13
C TYR A 230 10.94 -10.17 6.12
N GLY A 231 9.91 -9.32 6.10
CA GLY A 231 8.69 -9.44 6.88
C GLY A 231 7.47 -9.80 6.02
N PHE A 232 6.53 -10.50 6.63
CA PHE A 232 5.22 -10.79 6.02
C PHE A 232 4.22 -9.71 6.41
N GLY A 233 3.36 -9.38 5.48
CA GLY A 233 2.26 -8.44 5.67
C GLY A 233 0.98 -8.91 4.99
N GLY A 234 -0.07 -8.19 5.27
CA GLY A 234 -1.38 -8.37 4.65
C GLY A 234 -1.85 -7.10 3.95
N GLU A 235 -2.65 -7.27 2.91
CA GLU A 235 -3.30 -6.18 2.20
C GLU A 235 -4.77 -6.49 2.01
N ALA A 236 -5.61 -5.47 2.09
CA ALA A 236 -7.02 -5.57 1.75
C ALA A 236 -7.45 -4.33 0.98
N SER A 237 -8.38 -4.50 0.04
CA SER A 237 -9.02 -3.39 -0.64
C SER A 237 -10.50 -3.65 -0.88
N LEU A 238 -11.29 -2.58 -0.78
CA LEU A 238 -12.69 -2.56 -1.15
C LEU A 238 -12.92 -1.35 -2.05
N GLY A 239 -13.47 -1.57 -3.22
CA GLY A 239 -13.68 -0.51 -4.21
C GLY A 239 -14.96 -0.65 -4.99
N VAL A 240 -15.27 0.41 -5.73
CA VAL A 240 -16.37 0.46 -6.69
C VAL A 240 -15.79 0.83 -8.03
N ARG A 241 -16.05 -0.02 -9.04
CA ARG A 241 -15.60 0.15 -10.41
C ARG A 241 -16.76 0.62 -11.30
N PHE A 242 -16.49 1.55 -12.16
CA PHE A 242 -17.42 2.08 -13.18
C PHE A 242 -16.85 1.92 -14.56
#